data_db1295777838988545111c0a543b9bf2
#
_entry.id   db1295777838988545111c0a543b9bf2
#
_cell.length_a   1.000
_cell.length_b   1.000
_cell.length_c   1.000
_cell.angle_alpha   90.00
_cell.angle_beta   90.00
_cell.angle_gamma   90.00
#
_symmetry.space_group_name_H-M   'P 1'
#
loop_
_entity.id
_entity.type
_entity.pdbx_description
1 polymer ?
#
loop_
_entity_poly.entity_id
_entity_poly.type
_entity_poly.pdbx_seq_one_letter_code
_entity_poly.pdbx_strand_id
1 'polypeptide(L)'
;VHKELQKKNVTLALLHHEYATEAREGGKIPYAYRTFCEKYGKYAKKYKLTMPIRRKPGEIMEVDWAGSTLHIMDRSTGEAIPAYIFIATLPYSQLSYVEAFLDMKSPNWLIAHIHAFEYFGGVPETLVPDNLKTGVTKVLRSEPLLNEAYRELADYYRTVIVPSRVRKPKDKPSVEGAVGYISRQIIASLRNYQCFHIEDLNQRILEKLEEINTSDFQKRPGSRKKVFEEEEKSRLQQLPQTRYKLSEWKTAKVQLNYHIQVERMHYSVPYDYVREQVDVRLTTDLIEVYFKETRIASHKRLNGEVGQFSTNTDHMPDNHRLYLEHNPENNRKWAETIGPSMVQFVSYILEMNAEKKALNILSTLRNLSTKHTKKELEKATHTLLEISTNPTISVLKGVLDRSKKRKQKSNIDNQENNTNDHGFTRGAEYFGGDKK
;
A
#
# COMPACT_ATOMS: atom_id res chain seq x y z
N VAL A 1 27.83 -44.90 -21.17
CA VAL A 1 28.28 -43.68 -20.49
C VAL A 1 27.16 -42.65 -20.42
N HIS A 2 26.57 -42.17 -21.56
CA HIS A 2 25.59 -41.07 -21.54
C HIS A 2 24.30 -41.40 -20.79
N LYS A 3 23.73 -42.60 -20.98
CA LYS A 3 22.56 -43.07 -20.24
C LYS A 3 22.84 -43.30 -18.74
N GLU A 4 24.04 -43.80 -18.42
CA GLU A 4 24.40 -44.06 -17.02
C GLU A 4 24.63 -42.79 -16.21
N LEU A 5 25.18 -41.74 -16.80
CA LEU A 5 25.35 -40.44 -16.17
C LEU A 5 24.03 -39.76 -15.77
N GLN A 6 22.87 -40.21 -16.27
CA GLN A 6 21.56 -39.70 -15.88
C GLN A 6 21.08 -40.31 -14.55
N LYS A 7 21.71 -41.41 -14.11
CA LYS A 7 21.39 -42.06 -12.82
C LYS A 7 21.99 -41.26 -11.66
N LYS A 8 21.28 -41.28 -10.52
CA LYS A 8 21.74 -40.60 -9.32
C LYS A 8 23.07 -41.12 -8.82
N ASN A 9 23.99 -40.21 -8.47
CA ASN A 9 25.34 -40.50 -7.95
C ASN A 9 26.32 -41.16 -8.92
N VAL A 10 26.01 -41.31 -10.21
CA VAL A 10 26.96 -41.80 -11.22
C VAL A 10 27.84 -40.66 -11.70
N THR A 11 29.15 -40.86 -11.66
CA THR A 11 30.17 -39.88 -12.08
C THR A 11 30.98 -40.38 -13.28
N LEU A 12 31.59 -39.48 -14.04
CA LEU A 12 32.48 -39.85 -15.10
C LEU A 12 33.70 -40.65 -14.61
N ALA A 13 34.16 -40.41 -13.41
CA ALA A 13 35.24 -41.15 -12.78
C ALA A 13 34.86 -42.62 -12.52
N LEU A 14 33.65 -42.87 -12.00
CA LEU A 14 33.13 -44.20 -11.81
C LEU A 14 32.99 -44.94 -13.13
N LEU A 15 32.39 -44.31 -14.12
CA LEU A 15 32.22 -44.91 -15.47
C LEU A 15 33.54 -45.15 -16.20
N HIS A 16 34.54 -44.32 -15.94
CA HIS A 16 35.89 -44.58 -16.46
C HIS A 16 36.53 -45.81 -15.77
N HIS A 17 36.34 -45.95 -14.46
CA HIS A 17 36.85 -47.11 -13.71
C HIS A 17 36.22 -48.42 -14.22
N GLU A 18 34.92 -48.45 -14.37
CA GLU A 18 34.18 -49.58 -14.95
C GLU A 18 34.66 -49.91 -16.36
N TYR A 19 34.74 -48.89 -17.22
CA TYR A 19 35.28 -49.01 -18.58
C TYR A 19 36.73 -49.56 -18.61
N ALA A 20 37.58 -49.06 -17.70
CA ALA A 20 38.97 -49.49 -17.68
C ALA A 20 39.13 -50.93 -17.18
N THR A 21 38.27 -51.38 -16.29
CA THR A 21 38.20 -52.78 -15.82
C THR A 21 37.75 -53.71 -16.94
N GLU A 22 36.64 -53.40 -17.59
CA GLU A 22 36.12 -54.19 -18.71
C GLU A 22 37.10 -54.27 -19.89
N ALA A 23 37.76 -53.15 -20.22
CA ALA A 23 38.76 -53.12 -21.29
C ALA A 23 40.00 -54.00 -20.99
N ARG A 24 40.47 -54.04 -19.72
CA ARG A 24 41.60 -54.91 -19.30
C ARG A 24 41.20 -56.37 -19.30
N GLU A 25 40.01 -56.69 -18.80
CA GLU A 25 39.46 -58.07 -18.85
C GLU A 25 39.35 -58.58 -20.31
N GLY A 26 38.98 -57.68 -21.23
CA GLY A 26 38.95 -57.97 -22.66
C GLY A 26 40.32 -57.89 -23.39
N GLY A 27 41.43 -57.81 -22.68
CA GLY A 27 42.78 -57.74 -23.26
C GLY A 27 43.09 -56.44 -24.02
N LYS A 28 42.31 -55.34 -23.77
CA LYS A 28 42.49 -54.05 -24.43
C LYS A 28 43.15 -53.03 -23.52
N ILE A 29 43.88 -52.08 -24.11
CA ILE A 29 44.46 -50.95 -23.37
C ILE A 29 43.40 -49.87 -23.19
N PRO A 30 42.93 -49.54 -21.98
CA PRO A 30 41.94 -48.51 -21.75
C PRO A 30 42.50 -47.10 -22.03
N TYR A 31 41.66 -46.20 -22.48
CA TYR A 31 42.04 -44.78 -22.55
C TYR A 31 42.28 -44.21 -21.13
N ALA A 32 43.27 -43.33 -21.05
CA ALA A 32 43.46 -42.52 -19.83
C ALA A 32 42.21 -41.70 -19.53
N TYR A 33 41.95 -41.40 -18.28
CA TYR A 33 40.76 -40.65 -17.81
C TYR A 33 40.53 -39.34 -18.59
N ARG A 34 41.58 -38.57 -18.81
CA ARG A 34 41.52 -37.33 -19.61
C ARG A 34 40.98 -37.58 -21.02
N THR A 35 41.53 -38.56 -21.72
CA THR A 35 41.13 -38.92 -23.10
C THR A 35 39.67 -39.43 -23.12
N PHE A 36 39.28 -40.22 -22.10
CA PHE A 36 37.90 -40.70 -21.95
C PHE A 36 36.94 -39.51 -21.80
N CYS A 37 37.26 -38.54 -20.90
CA CYS A 37 36.46 -37.32 -20.71
C CYS A 37 36.39 -36.45 -21.98
N GLU A 38 37.50 -36.30 -22.74
CA GLU A 38 37.53 -35.56 -23.99
C GLU A 38 36.65 -36.21 -25.07
N LYS A 39 36.74 -37.53 -25.22
CA LYS A 39 35.90 -38.29 -26.17
C LYS A 39 34.43 -38.21 -25.80
N TYR A 40 34.10 -38.37 -24.53
CA TYR A 40 32.73 -38.19 -24.02
C TYR A 40 32.24 -36.75 -24.21
N GLY A 41 33.07 -35.76 -23.96
CA GLY A 41 32.75 -34.34 -24.20
C GLY A 41 32.40 -34.04 -25.67
N LYS A 42 33.17 -34.61 -26.63
CA LYS A 42 32.89 -34.53 -28.08
C LYS A 42 31.55 -35.20 -28.41
N TYR A 43 31.31 -36.40 -27.88
CA TYR A 43 30.02 -37.11 -28.04
C TYR A 43 28.85 -36.30 -27.44
N ALA A 44 28.97 -35.83 -26.20
CA ALA A 44 27.93 -35.08 -25.54
C ALA A 44 27.59 -33.75 -26.23
N LYS A 45 28.59 -33.06 -26.79
CA LYS A 45 28.36 -31.85 -27.62
C LYS A 45 27.51 -32.13 -28.85
N LYS A 46 27.68 -33.30 -29.51
CA LYS A 46 26.90 -33.69 -30.67
C LYS A 46 25.42 -33.93 -30.38
N TYR A 47 25.08 -34.31 -29.16
CA TYR A 47 23.70 -34.59 -28.71
C TYR A 47 23.09 -33.51 -27.83
N LYS A 48 23.84 -32.45 -27.50
CA LYS A 48 23.29 -31.25 -26.85
C LYS A 48 22.54 -30.37 -27.87
N LEU A 49 21.44 -30.86 -28.37
CA LEU A 49 20.56 -30.08 -29.21
C LEU A 49 19.82 -29.06 -28.31
N THR A 50 19.99 -27.77 -28.56
CA THR A 50 19.21 -26.70 -27.97
C THR A 50 18.27 -26.16 -29.04
N MET A 51 16.98 -26.11 -28.70
CA MET A 51 16.00 -25.49 -29.57
C MET A 51 16.18 -23.96 -29.52
N PRO A 52 16.27 -23.25 -30.64
CA PRO A 52 16.35 -21.79 -30.60
C PRO A 52 15.04 -21.23 -30.05
N ILE A 53 15.14 -20.46 -28.99
CA ILE A 53 13.99 -19.76 -28.39
C ILE A 53 13.70 -18.54 -29.26
N ARG A 54 12.55 -18.50 -29.92
CA ARG A 54 12.07 -17.31 -30.63
C ARG A 54 11.52 -16.33 -29.61
N ARG A 55 12.12 -15.16 -29.52
CA ARG A 55 11.65 -14.05 -28.68
C ARG A 55 10.84 -13.09 -29.54
N LYS A 56 9.77 -12.52 -28.97
CA LYS A 56 8.99 -11.44 -29.59
C LYS A 56 9.48 -10.10 -29.04
N PRO A 57 9.47 -9.04 -29.86
CA PRO A 57 9.86 -7.72 -29.38
C PRO A 57 8.85 -7.20 -28.34
N GLY A 58 9.33 -6.62 -27.25
CA GLY A 58 8.53 -6.01 -26.16
C GLY A 58 7.80 -6.99 -25.25
N GLU A 59 7.93 -8.30 -25.47
CA GLU A 59 7.22 -9.33 -24.70
C GLU A 59 7.80 -9.51 -23.29
N ILE A 60 9.12 -9.57 -23.18
CA ILE A 60 9.79 -10.00 -21.94
C ILE A 60 10.89 -9.02 -21.55
N MET A 61 10.99 -8.74 -20.25
CA MET A 61 12.19 -8.20 -19.61
C MET A 61 12.69 -9.20 -18.57
N GLU A 62 13.91 -9.63 -18.73
CA GLU A 62 14.57 -10.52 -17.78
C GLU A 62 15.42 -9.69 -16.82
N VAL A 63 15.29 -9.95 -15.51
CA VAL A 63 15.95 -9.16 -14.44
C VAL A 63 16.68 -10.05 -13.46
N ASP A 64 17.84 -9.58 -13.01
CA ASP A 64 18.67 -10.31 -12.04
C ASP A 64 19.61 -9.35 -11.29
N TRP A 65 20.11 -9.80 -10.13
CA TRP A 65 21.28 -9.22 -9.47
C TRP A 65 22.53 -9.93 -9.97
N ALA A 66 23.54 -9.17 -10.36
CA ALA A 66 24.83 -9.78 -10.70
C ALA A 66 25.43 -10.48 -9.47
N GLY A 67 26.05 -11.66 -9.71
CA GLY A 67 26.72 -12.39 -8.63
C GLY A 67 28.01 -11.72 -8.12
N SER A 68 28.54 -10.72 -8.85
CA SER A 68 29.73 -9.95 -8.48
C SER A 68 29.32 -8.52 -8.11
N THR A 69 30.02 -7.94 -7.12
CA THR A 69 29.83 -6.57 -6.65
C THR A 69 30.94 -5.65 -7.14
N LEU A 70 30.64 -4.36 -7.26
CA LEU A 70 31.61 -3.28 -7.26
C LEU A 70 31.71 -2.69 -5.84
N HIS A 71 32.57 -1.69 -5.63
CA HIS A 71 32.76 -1.08 -4.32
C HIS A 71 32.84 0.44 -4.44
N ILE A 72 32.30 1.13 -3.45
CA ILE A 72 32.57 2.55 -3.20
C ILE A 72 33.41 2.66 -1.92
N MET A 73 34.20 3.71 -1.82
CA MET A 73 35.07 3.94 -0.66
C MET A 73 34.43 4.94 0.31
N ASP A 74 34.34 4.59 1.57
CA ASP A 74 33.97 5.56 2.61
C ASP A 74 35.13 6.54 2.82
N ARG A 75 34.86 7.85 2.70
CA ARG A 75 35.88 8.89 2.83
C ARG A 75 36.46 8.99 4.23
N SER A 76 35.67 8.64 5.24
CA SER A 76 36.04 8.80 6.65
C SER A 76 36.83 7.62 7.20
N THR A 77 36.42 6.41 6.81
CA THR A 77 37.01 5.16 7.33
C THR A 77 38.01 4.50 6.36
N GLY A 78 37.92 4.82 5.07
CA GLY A 78 38.64 4.14 3.99
C GLY A 78 38.14 2.73 3.71
N GLU A 79 36.99 2.33 4.27
CA GLU A 79 36.41 1.01 4.05
C GLU A 79 35.75 0.91 2.67
N ALA A 80 35.87 -0.28 2.07
CA ALA A 80 35.19 -0.60 0.83
C ALA A 80 33.76 -1.08 1.08
N ILE A 81 32.77 -0.28 0.70
CA ILE A 81 31.35 -0.59 0.81
C ILE A 81 30.89 -1.32 -0.48
N PRO A 82 30.31 -2.51 -0.38
CA PRO A 82 29.88 -3.26 -1.56
C PRO A 82 28.70 -2.57 -2.25
N ALA A 83 28.76 -2.48 -3.58
CA ALA A 83 27.70 -2.01 -4.46
C ALA A 83 27.18 -3.20 -5.28
N TYR A 84 25.91 -3.51 -5.13
CA TYR A 84 25.20 -4.60 -5.79
C TYR A 84 24.66 -4.14 -7.14
N ILE A 85 24.83 -4.93 -8.18
CA ILE A 85 24.56 -4.54 -9.56
C ILE A 85 23.25 -5.19 -10.01
N PHE A 86 22.25 -4.37 -10.28
CA PHE A 86 21.00 -4.78 -10.91
C PHE A 86 21.16 -4.75 -12.43
N ILE A 87 20.63 -5.78 -13.10
CA ILE A 87 20.66 -5.91 -14.56
C ILE A 87 19.26 -6.23 -15.05
N ALA A 88 18.76 -5.43 -15.99
CA ALA A 88 17.55 -5.70 -16.75
C ALA A 88 17.87 -5.79 -18.23
N THR A 89 17.38 -6.81 -18.91
CA THR A 89 17.65 -7.03 -20.34
C THR A 89 16.36 -7.36 -21.08
N LEU A 90 16.18 -6.73 -22.25
CA LEU A 90 15.16 -7.10 -23.22
C LEU A 90 15.74 -8.17 -24.16
N PRO A 91 15.29 -9.45 -24.07
CA PRO A 91 15.98 -10.55 -24.74
C PRO A 91 15.94 -10.50 -26.28
N TYR A 92 15.00 -9.74 -26.86
CA TYR A 92 14.88 -9.61 -28.32
C TYR A 92 16.00 -8.75 -28.90
N SER A 93 16.11 -7.49 -28.49
CA SER A 93 17.20 -6.57 -28.90
C SER A 93 18.51 -6.84 -28.18
N GLN A 94 18.48 -7.51 -27.03
CA GLN A 94 19.56 -7.63 -26.06
C GLN A 94 19.96 -6.27 -25.46
N LEU A 95 19.10 -5.24 -25.59
CA LEU A 95 19.29 -3.97 -24.92
C LEU A 95 19.22 -4.18 -23.40
N SER A 96 20.18 -3.64 -22.68
CA SER A 96 20.28 -3.84 -21.24
C SER A 96 20.31 -2.52 -20.50
N TYR A 97 19.79 -2.54 -19.27
CA TYR A 97 19.92 -1.51 -18.26
C TYR A 97 20.68 -2.06 -17.08
N VAL A 98 21.56 -1.25 -16.48
CA VAL A 98 22.41 -1.65 -15.36
C VAL A 98 22.51 -0.50 -14.37
N GLU A 99 22.33 -0.80 -13.09
CA GLU A 99 22.44 0.19 -12.01
C GLU A 99 22.99 -0.47 -10.75
N ALA A 100 23.78 0.30 -9.97
CA ALA A 100 24.35 -0.13 -8.71
C ALA A 100 23.56 0.40 -7.52
N PHE A 101 23.41 -0.44 -6.48
CA PHE A 101 22.71 -0.12 -5.23
C PHE A 101 23.55 -0.56 -4.03
N LEU A 102 23.33 0.08 -2.87
CA LEU A 102 24.03 -0.27 -1.62
C LEU A 102 23.50 -1.52 -0.94
N ASP A 103 22.30 -1.96 -1.29
CA ASP A 103 21.71 -3.22 -0.82
C ASP A 103 20.74 -3.81 -1.84
N MET A 104 20.39 -5.10 -1.66
CA MET A 104 19.44 -5.82 -2.50
C MET A 104 18.04 -5.92 -1.86
N LYS A 105 17.66 -4.97 -1.00
CA LYS A 105 16.35 -4.98 -0.35
C LYS A 105 15.21 -4.66 -1.32
N SER A 106 13.99 -5.00 -0.90
CA SER A 106 12.79 -4.82 -1.73
C SER A 106 12.59 -3.39 -2.26
N PRO A 107 12.83 -2.30 -1.51
CA PRO A 107 12.73 -0.96 -2.06
C PRO A 107 13.67 -0.71 -3.26
N ASN A 108 14.93 -1.12 -3.15
CA ASN A 108 15.92 -0.95 -4.22
C ASN A 108 15.59 -1.83 -5.43
N TRP A 109 15.04 -3.04 -5.20
CA TRP A 109 14.51 -3.90 -6.26
C TRP A 109 13.40 -3.22 -7.06
N LEU A 110 12.44 -2.61 -6.38
CA LEU A 110 11.32 -1.91 -7.03
C LEU A 110 11.78 -0.64 -7.76
N ILE A 111 12.66 0.15 -7.14
CA ILE A 111 13.27 1.34 -7.76
C ILE A 111 14.01 0.96 -9.04
N ALA A 112 14.80 -0.10 -9.02
CA ALA A 112 15.57 -0.56 -10.16
C ALA A 112 14.67 -0.93 -11.36
N HIS A 113 13.49 -1.53 -11.12
CA HIS A 113 12.51 -1.81 -12.16
C HIS A 113 11.93 -0.52 -12.75
N ILE A 114 11.59 0.45 -11.90
CA ILE A 114 11.07 1.75 -12.34
C ILE A 114 12.09 2.45 -13.24
N HIS A 115 13.35 2.51 -12.81
CA HIS A 115 14.44 3.11 -13.58
C HIS A 115 14.67 2.36 -14.91
N ALA A 116 14.57 1.03 -14.91
CA ALA A 116 14.66 0.25 -16.15
C ALA A 116 13.53 0.57 -17.13
N PHE A 117 12.28 0.68 -16.66
CA PHE A 117 11.15 1.09 -17.50
C PHE A 117 11.33 2.51 -18.08
N GLU A 118 11.81 3.43 -17.25
CA GLU A 118 12.12 4.81 -17.68
C GLU A 118 13.26 4.83 -18.73
N TYR A 119 14.30 4.04 -18.52
CA TYR A 119 15.42 3.89 -19.48
C TYR A 119 14.97 3.32 -20.83
N PHE A 120 14.14 2.29 -20.82
CA PHE A 120 13.58 1.72 -22.04
C PHE A 120 12.48 2.59 -22.69
N GLY A 121 11.94 3.54 -21.92
CA GLY A 121 10.84 4.41 -22.37
C GLY A 121 9.51 3.67 -22.54
N GLY A 122 9.32 2.54 -21.84
CA GLY A 122 8.12 1.72 -21.89
C GLY A 122 8.21 0.49 -20.99
N VAL A 123 7.11 -0.25 -20.93
CA VAL A 123 6.95 -1.41 -20.04
C VAL A 123 6.75 -2.68 -20.88
N PRO A 124 7.51 -3.77 -20.66
CA PRO A 124 7.30 -5.05 -21.31
C PRO A 124 6.02 -5.75 -20.80
N GLU A 125 5.47 -6.67 -21.59
CA GLU A 125 4.29 -7.44 -21.16
C GLU A 125 4.58 -8.32 -19.94
N THR A 126 5.80 -8.86 -19.84
CA THR A 126 6.16 -9.84 -18.81
C THR A 126 7.52 -9.54 -18.20
N LEU A 127 7.58 -9.58 -16.88
CA LEU A 127 8.82 -9.54 -16.09
C LEU A 127 9.23 -10.96 -15.70
N VAL A 128 10.47 -11.31 -15.96
CA VAL A 128 11.04 -12.63 -15.63
C VAL A 128 12.19 -12.46 -14.63
N PRO A 129 11.89 -12.32 -13.32
CA PRO A 129 12.93 -12.31 -12.30
C PRO A 129 13.52 -13.70 -12.10
N ASP A 130 14.77 -13.75 -11.59
CA ASP A 130 15.27 -14.99 -10.98
C ASP A 130 14.57 -15.21 -9.62
N ASN A 131 14.61 -16.44 -9.09
CA ASN A 131 13.97 -16.84 -7.82
C ASN A 131 14.64 -16.19 -6.60
N LEU A 132 14.63 -14.86 -6.55
CA LEU A 132 15.19 -14.08 -5.45
C LEU A 132 14.19 -13.92 -4.30
N LYS A 133 14.66 -14.06 -3.07
CA LYS A 133 13.88 -13.83 -1.85
C LYS A 133 13.27 -12.42 -1.77
N THR A 134 13.85 -11.45 -2.46
CA THR A 134 13.35 -10.07 -2.54
C THR A 134 12.10 -9.91 -3.40
N GLY A 135 11.93 -10.75 -4.42
CA GLY A 135 10.74 -10.76 -5.28
C GLY A 135 9.75 -11.88 -4.95
N VAL A 136 10.24 -12.97 -4.33
CA VAL A 136 9.44 -14.19 -4.05
C VAL A 136 9.55 -14.55 -2.58
N THR A 137 8.44 -14.48 -1.84
CA THR A 137 8.41 -14.70 -0.38
C THR A 137 8.44 -16.19 -0.02
N LYS A 138 7.79 -17.04 -0.80
CA LYS A 138 7.76 -18.51 -0.64
C LYS A 138 7.42 -19.21 -1.95
N VAL A 139 7.92 -20.44 -2.14
CA VAL A 139 7.45 -21.34 -3.18
C VAL A 139 6.56 -22.38 -2.52
N LEU A 140 5.25 -22.27 -2.66
CA LEU A 140 4.29 -23.30 -2.22
C LEU A 140 3.97 -24.21 -3.41
N ARG A 141 4.41 -25.49 -3.31
CA ARG A 141 4.06 -26.64 -4.19
C ARG A 141 4.12 -26.46 -5.73
N SER A 142 4.45 -25.34 -6.28
CA SER A 142 4.69 -24.99 -7.70
C SER A 142 4.37 -23.53 -8.04
N GLU A 143 3.79 -22.76 -7.14
CA GLU A 143 3.51 -21.33 -7.38
C GLU A 143 4.37 -20.46 -6.47
N PRO A 144 5.18 -19.54 -7.03
CA PRO A 144 5.94 -18.59 -6.25
C PRO A 144 5.01 -17.54 -5.64
N LEU A 145 5.06 -17.37 -4.32
CA LEU A 145 4.36 -16.29 -3.64
C LEU A 145 5.18 -15.02 -3.82
N LEU A 146 4.70 -14.12 -4.66
CA LEU A 146 5.34 -12.83 -4.90
C LEU A 146 5.20 -11.93 -3.67
N ASN A 147 6.20 -11.06 -3.46
CA ASN A 147 6.10 -9.96 -2.52
C ASN A 147 4.95 -9.03 -2.96
N GLU A 148 4.08 -8.64 -2.02
CA GLU A 148 2.89 -7.82 -2.28
C GLU A 148 3.23 -6.48 -2.97
N ALA A 149 4.29 -5.81 -2.53
CA ALA A 149 4.75 -4.57 -3.15
C ALA A 149 5.26 -4.77 -4.60
N TYR A 150 5.83 -5.95 -4.91
CA TYR A 150 6.26 -6.25 -6.26
C TYR A 150 5.06 -6.56 -7.18
N ARG A 151 4.03 -7.24 -6.67
CA ARG A 151 2.76 -7.45 -7.39
C ARG A 151 2.06 -6.11 -7.65
N GLU A 152 1.99 -5.24 -6.65
CA GLU A 152 1.42 -3.90 -6.79
C GLU A 152 2.14 -3.06 -7.85
N LEU A 153 3.47 -3.13 -7.90
CA LEU A 153 4.26 -2.48 -8.96
C LEU A 153 3.87 -3.04 -10.34
N ALA A 154 3.75 -4.35 -10.47
CA ALA A 154 3.39 -5.00 -11.73
C ALA A 154 1.98 -4.60 -12.19
N ASP A 155 1.02 -4.57 -11.27
CA ASP A 155 -0.36 -4.14 -11.54
C ASP A 155 -0.41 -2.67 -11.96
N TYR A 156 0.36 -1.80 -11.28
CA TYR A 156 0.45 -0.38 -11.62
C TYR A 156 0.99 -0.15 -13.04
N TYR A 157 2.04 -0.88 -13.42
CA TYR A 157 2.65 -0.81 -14.76
C TYR A 157 1.99 -1.72 -15.78
N ARG A 158 0.93 -2.49 -15.40
CA ARG A 158 0.18 -3.43 -16.26
C ARG A 158 1.07 -4.50 -16.88
N THR A 159 2.03 -5.02 -16.14
CA THR A 159 2.92 -6.10 -16.54
C THR A 159 2.69 -7.34 -15.69
N VAL A 160 3.07 -8.51 -16.18
CA VAL A 160 2.89 -9.78 -15.46
C VAL A 160 4.24 -10.30 -14.98
N ILE A 161 4.32 -10.71 -13.71
CA ILE A 161 5.55 -11.32 -13.17
C ILE A 161 5.46 -12.82 -13.33
N VAL A 162 6.42 -13.39 -14.08
CA VAL A 162 6.56 -14.83 -14.30
C VAL A 162 7.96 -15.25 -13.84
N PRO A 163 8.14 -15.67 -12.57
CA PRO A 163 9.45 -16.10 -12.09
C PRO A 163 9.99 -17.30 -12.88
N SER A 164 11.29 -17.34 -13.08
CA SER A 164 11.93 -18.47 -13.75
C SER A 164 11.80 -19.75 -12.92
N ARG A 165 11.68 -20.90 -13.60
CA ARG A 165 11.54 -22.19 -12.92
C ARG A 165 12.81 -22.57 -12.18
N VAL A 166 12.65 -23.01 -10.93
CA VAL A 166 13.76 -23.50 -10.10
C VAL A 166 14.46 -24.69 -10.78
N ARG A 167 15.79 -24.65 -10.87
CA ARG A 167 16.65 -25.75 -11.39
C ARG A 167 16.47 -26.13 -12.86
N LYS A 168 15.98 -25.25 -13.73
CA LYS A 168 16.01 -25.46 -15.18
C LYS A 168 16.82 -24.36 -15.88
N PRO A 169 18.16 -24.42 -15.85
CA PRO A 169 19.03 -23.40 -16.48
C PRO A 169 18.82 -23.25 -17.98
N LYS A 170 18.17 -24.23 -18.64
CA LYS A 170 17.87 -24.18 -20.08
C LYS A 170 16.73 -23.21 -20.43
N ASP A 171 15.98 -22.69 -19.46
CA ASP A 171 14.87 -21.76 -19.71
C ASP A 171 15.35 -20.30 -19.87
N LYS A 172 16.60 -19.97 -19.46
CA LYS A 172 17.20 -18.62 -19.53
C LYS A 172 18.57 -18.54 -20.25
N PRO A 173 18.76 -19.10 -21.44
CA PRO A 173 20.08 -19.05 -22.10
C PRO A 173 20.49 -17.64 -22.51
N SER A 174 19.56 -16.71 -22.68
CA SER A 174 19.83 -15.32 -23.08
C SER A 174 20.25 -14.43 -21.91
N VAL A 175 19.66 -14.59 -20.72
CA VAL A 175 20.05 -13.79 -19.53
C VAL A 175 21.39 -14.24 -18.97
N GLU A 176 21.60 -15.56 -18.80
CA GLU A 176 22.90 -16.05 -18.35
C GLU A 176 24.02 -15.57 -19.29
N GLY A 177 23.75 -15.50 -20.59
CA GLY A 177 24.63 -14.92 -21.58
C GLY A 177 24.81 -13.41 -21.44
N ALA A 178 23.72 -12.65 -21.29
CA ALA A 178 23.74 -11.19 -21.16
C ALA A 178 24.32 -10.74 -19.80
N VAL A 179 23.87 -11.31 -18.69
CA VAL A 179 24.42 -11.04 -17.35
C VAL A 179 25.90 -11.38 -17.31
N GLY A 180 26.32 -12.54 -17.82
CA GLY A 180 27.72 -12.91 -17.89
C GLY A 180 28.54 -11.99 -18.80
N TYR A 181 27.97 -11.49 -19.90
CA TYR A 181 28.63 -10.53 -20.79
C TYR A 181 28.79 -9.17 -20.10
N ILE A 182 27.71 -8.63 -19.52
CA ILE A 182 27.70 -7.36 -18.79
C ILE A 182 28.64 -7.40 -17.59
N SER A 183 28.62 -8.50 -16.80
CA SER A 183 29.53 -8.68 -15.68
C SER A 183 30.99 -8.61 -16.12
N ARG A 184 31.34 -9.21 -17.26
CA ARG A 184 32.71 -9.12 -17.78
C ARG A 184 33.04 -7.74 -18.34
N GLN A 185 32.14 -7.10 -19.05
CA GLN A 185 32.41 -5.83 -19.74
C GLN A 185 32.31 -4.61 -18.80
N ILE A 186 31.38 -4.60 -17.86
CA ILE A 186 31.18 -3.48 -16.93
C ILE A 186 31.92 -3.75 -15.62
N ILE A 187 31.54 -4.80 -14.89
CA ILE A 187 32.07 -5.03 -13.54
C ILE A 187 33.58 -5.24 -13.56
N ALA A 188 34.08 -6.08 -14.48
CA ALA A 188 35.51 -6.32 -14.60
C ALA A 188 36.29 -5.07 -15.07
N SER A 189 35.72 -4.23 -15.96
CA SER A 189 36.38 -3.01 -16.41
C SER A 189 36.47 -1.95 -15.31
N LEU A 190 35.46 -1.87 -14.44
CA LEU A 190 35.39 -0.91 -13.33
C LEU A 190 35.98 -1.43 -12.01
N ARG A 191 36.54 -2.64 -11.96
CA ARG A 191 37.05 -3.26 -10.72
C ARG A 191 38.09 -2.44 -9.95
N ASN A 192 38.84 -1.59 -10.65
CA ASN A 192 39.87 -0.72 -10.06
C ASN A 192 39.44 0.75 -10.00
N TYR A 193 38.20 1.05 -10.39
CA TYR A 193 37.67 2.39 -10.33
C TYR A 193 37.37 2.75 -8.87
N GLN A 194 37.97 3.85 -8.40
CA GLN A 194 37.74 4.37 -7.06
C GLN A 194 36.75 5.50 -7.12
N CYS A 195 35.64 5.36 -6.41
CA CYS A 195 34.62 6.39 -6.23
C CYS A 195 34.15 6.41 -4.77
N PHE A 196 33.57 7.53 -4.37
CA PHE A 196 33.11 7.75 -3.00
C PHE A 196 31.58 7.85 -2.90
N HIS A 197 30.91 8.03 -4.02
CA HIS A 197 29.45 8.15 -4.10
C HIS A 197 28.88 7.13 -5.08
N ILE A 198 27.71 6.60 -4.76
CA ILE A 198 27.03 5.62 -5.60
C ILE A 198 26.61 6.24 -6.95
N GLU A 199 26.32 7.51 -6.96
CA GLU A 199 25.97 8.30 -8.15
C GLU A 199 27.12 8.34 -9.17
N ASP A 200 28.35 8.56 -8.69
CA ASP A 200 29.57 8.56 -9.53
C ASP A 200 29.79 7.19 -10.16
N LEU A 201 29.56 6.12 -9.37
CA LEU A 201 29.64 4.74 -9.87
C LEU A 201 28.57 4.48 -10.94
N ASN A 202 27.33 4.89 -10.70
CA ASN A 202 26.23 4.73 -11.64
C ASN A 202 26.45 5.51 -12.93
N GLN A 203 27.02 6.71 -12.85
CA GLN A 203 27.42 7.49 -14.02
C GLN A 203 28.43 6.71 -14.89
N ARG A 204 29.43 6.11 -14.28
CA ARG A 204 30.42 5.31 -15.01
C ARG A 204 29.86 4.01 -15.59
N ILE A 205 28.93 3.37 -14.85
CA ILE A 205 28.21 2.21 -15.35
C ILE A 205 27.41 2.59 -16.59
N LEU A 206 26.69 3.72 -16.55
CA LEU A 206 25.88 4.20 -17.67
C LEU A 206 26.72 4.49 -18.91
N GLU A 207 27.87 5.14 -18.78
CA GLU A 207 28.81 5.40 -19.86
C GLU A 207 29.26 4.08 -20.54
N LYS A 208 29.67 3.08 -19.73
CA LYS A 208 30.07 1.76 -20.22
C LYS A 208 28.92 0.98 -20.84
N LEU A 209 27.73 1.12 -20.28
CA LEU A 209 26.53 0.50 -20.78
C LEU A 209 26.15 1.06 -22.16
N GLU A 210 26.27 2.37 -22.36
CA GLU A 210 25.98 3.00 -23.64
C GLU A 210 26.98 2.55 -24.72
N GLU A 211 28.28 2.44 -24.38
CA GLU A 211 29.29 1.83 -25.28
C GLU A 211 28.88 0.41 -25.73
N ILE A 212 28.38 -0.41 -24.78
CA ILE A 212 27.95 -1.79 -25.05
C ILE A 212 26.69 -1.81 -25.90
N ASN A 213 25.69 -0.97 -25.58
CA ASN A 213 24.40 -0.96 -26.26
C ASN A 213 24.50 -0.41 -27.69
N THR A 214 25.46 0.47 -27.95
CA THR A 214 25.73 1.05 -29.29
C THR A 214 26.71 0.24 -30.13
N SER A 215 27.53 -0.63 -29.52
CA SER A 215 28.46 -1.45 -30.25
C SER A 215 27.76 -2.49 -31.14
N ASP A 216 28.33 -2.72 -32.31
CA ASP A 216 27.81 -3.71 -33.26
C ASP A 216 27.84 -5.15 -32.72
N PHE A 217 26.85 -5.93 -33.13
CA PHE A 217 26.86 -7.37 -32.83
C PHE A 217 27.95 -8.09 -33.56
N GLN A 218 28.57 -9.08 -32.90
CA GLN A 218 29.58 -9.93 -33.57
C GLN A 218 29.03 -10.89 -34.63
N LYS A 219 27.73 -11.27 -34.52
CA LYS A 219 27.14 -12.35 -35.34
C LYS A 219 25.95 -11.91 -36.19
N ARG A 220 25.51 -10.66 -36.09
CA ARG A 220 24.43 -10.10 -36.90
C ARG A 220 24.70 -8.61 -37.14
N PRO A 221 24.16 -8.01 -38.21
CA PRO A 221 24.32 -6.57 -38.44
C PRO A 221 23.59 -5.71 -37.40
N GLY A 222 24.07 -4.49 -37.16
CA GLY A 222 23.49 -3.52 -36.25
C GLY A 222 23.91 -3.69 -34.81
N SER A 223 23.43 -2.81 -33.97
CA SER A 223 23.66 -2.75 -32.51
C SER A 223 22.39 -3.07 -31.73
N ARG A 224 22.55 -3.30 -30.42
CA ARG A 224 21.42 -3.52 -29.50
C ARG A 224 20.44 -2.35 -29.51
N LYS A 225 20.97 -1.14 -29.45
CA LYS A 225 20.19 0.09 -29.47
C LYS A 225 19.43 0.28 -30.78
N LYS A 226 20.08 0.00 -31.92
CA LYS A 226 19.44 0.11 -33.25
C LYS A 226 18.27 -0.87 -33.37
N VAL A 227 18.47 -2.14 -33.04
CA VAL A 227 17.39 -3.16 -33.10
C VAL A 227 16.25 -2.79 -32.15
N PHE A 228 16.57 -2.27 -30.97
CA PHE A 228 15.56 -1.81 -30.03
C PHE A 228 14.72 -0.66 -30.60
N GLU A 229 15.36 0.36 -31.12
CA GLU A 229 14.68 1.55 -31.65
C GLU A 229 13.81 1.24 -32.87
N GLU A 230 14.29 0.36 -33.77
CA GLU A 230 13.60 0.03 -35.02
C GLU A 230 12.48 -1.01 -34.83
N GLU A 231 12.65 -2.00 -33.92
CA GLU A 231 11.76 -3.16 -33.90
C GLU A 231 11.05 -3.37 -32.55
N GLU A 232 11.63 -2.95 -31.41
CA GLU A 232 11.13 -3.33 -30.08
C GLU A 232 10.45 -2.18 -29.34
N LYS A 233 10.98 -0.96 -29.44
CA LYS A 233 10.48 0.21 -28.69
C LYS A 233 8.98 0.45 -28.87
N SER A 234 8.49 0.34 -30.10
CA SER A 234 7.06 0.55 -30.44
C SER A 234 6.14 -0.54 -29.90
N ARG A 235 6.67 -1.66 -29.41
CA ARG A 235 5.94 -2.80 -28.85
C ARG A 235 5.84 -2.74 -27.34
N LEU A 236 6.63 -1.91 -26.68
CA LEU A 236 6.51 -1.69 -25.25
C LEU A 236 5.21 -0.92 -24.93
N GLN A 237 4.60 -1.22 -23.81
CA GLN A 237 3.46 -0.48 -23.29
C GLN A 237 3.91 0.92 -22.86
N GLN A 238 3.02 1.90 -23.00
CA GLN A 238 3.32 3.27 -22.58
C GLN A 238 3.48 3.36 -21.06
N LEU A 239 4.43 4.18 -20.63
CA LEU A 239 4.61 4.50 -19.22
C LEU A 239 3.36 5.23 -18.68
N PRO A 240 2.93 4.97 -17.44
CA PRO A 240 1.92 5.76 -16.76
C PRO A 240 2.34 7.23 -16.67
N GLN A 241 1.37 8.14 -16.66
CA GLN A 241 1.64 9.60 -16.53
C GLN A 241 2.33 9.98 -15.22
N THR A 242 2.09 9.20 -14.17
CA THR A 242 2.71 9.41 -12.85
C THR A 242 3.66 8.26 -12.54
N ARG A 243 4.73 8.57 -11.81
CA ARG A 243 5.66 7.55 -11.34
C ARG A 243 5.05 6.77 -10.18
N TYR A 244 5.26 5.46 -10.16
CA TYR A 244 4.84 4.61 -9.03
C TYR A 244 5.49 5.08 -7.72
N LYS A 245 4.68 5.27 -6.69
CA LYS A 245 5.17 5.58 -5.34
C LYS A 245 5.37 4.29 -4.58
N LEU A 246 6.59 4.08 -4.11
CA LEU A 246 6.93 2.90 -3.33
C LEU A 246 6.02 2.76 -2.12
N SER A 247 5.56 1.55 -1.88
CA SER A 247 4.76 1.18 -0.72
C SER A 247 5.43 0.07 0.06
N GLU A 248 5.25 0.10 1.37
CA GLU A 248 5.59 -0.97 2.29
C GLU A 248 4.31 -1.53 2.88
N TRP A 249 4.17 -2.85 2.87
CA TRP A 249 3.02 -3.52 3.46
C TRP A 249 3.37 -4.08 4.83
N LYS A 250 2.52 -3.78 5.82
CA LYS A 250 2.61 -4.28 7.19
C LYS A 250 1.25 -4.81 7.61
N THR A 251 1.24 -5.70 8.59
CA THR A 251 0.00 -6.14 9.23
C THR A 251 -0.11 -5.50 10.61
N ALA A 252 -1.30 -5.09 10.99
CA ALA A 252 -1.58 -4.53 12.30
C ALA A 252 -2.88 -5.09 12.87
N LYS A 253 -2.98 -5.16 14.20
CA LYS A 253 -4.21 -5.52 14.89
C LYS A 253 -4.94 -4.27 15.35
N VAL A 254 -6.25 -4.20 15.07
CA VAL A 254 -7.08 -3.08 15.52
C VAL A 254 -7.33 -3.20 17.03
N GLN A 255 -6.95 -2.16 17.78
CA GLN A 255 -7.09 -2.07 19.23
C GLN A 255 -8.52 -1.72 19.63
N LEU A 256 -8.85 -1.87 20.93
CA LEU A 256 -10.17 -1.57 21.48
C LEU A 256 -10.59 -0.10 21.32
N ASN A 257 -9.65 0.78 21.14
CA ASN A 257 -9.87 2.19 20.85
C ASN A 257 -10.00 2.49 19.35
N TYR A 258 -10.32 1.48 18.52
CA TYR A 258 -10.46 1.56 17.05
C TYR A 258 -9.24 2.18 16.32
N HIS A 259 -8.03 2.05 16.89
CA HIS A 259 -6.79 2.46 16.26
C HIS A 259 -5.90 1.26 15.98
N ILE A 260 -5.13 1.37 14.92
CA ILE A 260 -3.95 0.55 14.67
C ILE A 260 -2.70 1.33 15.06
N GLN A 261 -1.66 0.61 15.45
CA GLN A 261 -0.35 1.20 15.71
C GLN A 261 0.62 0.82 14.58
N VAL A 262 1.13 1.83 13.90
CA VAL A 262 2.12 1.68 12.81
C VAL A 262 3.22 2.70 13.04
N GLU A 263 4.49 2.24 13.05
CA GLU A 263 5.67 3.09 13.29
C GLU A 263 5.57 3.95 14.56
N ARG A 264 4.97 3.39 15.61
CA ARG A 264 4.69 4.04 16.91
C ARG A 264 3.69 5.21 16.83
N MET A 265 2.98 5.37 15.71
CA MET A 265 1.87 6.31 15.54
C MET A 265 0.54 5.56 15.54
N HIS A 266 -0.56 6.26 15.85
CA HIS A 266 -1.89 5.67 15.95
C HIS A 266 -2.81 6.23 14.86
N TYR A 267 -3.48 5.32 14.12
CA TYR A 267 -4.39 5.68 13.03
C TYR A 267 -5.73 5.00 13.25
N SER A 268 -6.81 5.76 13.18
CA SER A 268 -8.15 5.20 13.41
C SER A 268 -8.64 4.39 12.21
N VAL A 269 -9.40 3.36 12.49
CA VAL A 269 -10.16 2.57 11.50
C VAL A 269 -11.61 2.44 11.99
N PRO A 270 -12.60 2.16 11.13
CA PRO A 270 -13.97 2.00 11.57
C PRO A 270 -14.06 0.98 12.72
N TYR A 271 -14.82 1.33 13.75
CA TYR A 271 -14.91 0.55 14.99
C TYR A 271 -15.42 -0.88 14.80
N ASP A 272 -16.09 -1.16 13.67
CA ASP A 272 -16.56 -2.50 13.29
C ASP A 272 -15.43 -3.51 13.14
N TYR A 273 -14.21 -3.04 12.88
CA TYR A 273 -13.01 -3.87 12.70
C TYR A 273 -12.18 -4.05 13.98
N VAL A 274 -12.72 -3.66 15.15
CA VAL A 274 -12.01 -3.83 16.43
C VAL A 274 -11.67 -5.32 16.66
N ARG A 275 -10.41 -5.60 17.02
CA ARG A 275 -9.77 -6.90 17.22
C ARG A 275 -9.42 -7.66 15.93
N GLU A 276 -9.85 -7.21 14.76
CA GLU A 276 -9.45 -7.79 13.48
C GLU A 276 -7.98 -7.49 13.16
N GLN A 277 -7.37 -8.35 12.35
CA GLN A 277 -6.07 -8.11 11.72
C GLN A 277 -6.29 -7.47 10.37
N VAL A 278 -5.58 -6.38 10.11
CA VAL A 278 -5.71 -5.57 8.89
C VAL A 278 -4.36 -5.44 8.21
N ASP A 279 -4.38 -5.28 6.90
CA ASP A 279 -3.19 -4.99 6.11
C ASP A 279 -3.04 -3.49 5.96
N VAL A 280 -1.83 -3.00 6.12
CA VAL A 280 -1.51 -1.57 6.09
C VAL A 280 -0.49 -1.29 5.00
N ARG A 281 -0.89 -0.49 4.04
CA ARG A 281 -0.04 0.02 2.99
C ARG A 281 0.53 1.37 3.38
N LEU A 282 1.84 1.44 3.49
CA LEU A 282 2.58 2.65 3.85
C LEU A 282 3.25 3.22 2.60
N THR A 283 2.94 4.47 2.28
CA THR A 283 3.70 5.25 1.31
C THR A 283 4.47 6.37 2.01
N THR A 284 5.18 7.20 1.25
CA THR A 284 5.87 8.39 1.80
C THR A 284 4.90 9.32 2.54
N ASP A 285 3.67 9.48 2.03
CA ASP A 285 2.74 10.52 2.45
C ASP A 285 1.44 9.97 3.07
N LEU A 286 1.09 8.71 2.79
CA LEU A 286 -0.20 8.11 3.13
C LEU A 286 -0.03 6.78 3.88
N ILE A 287 -0.98 6.53 4.77
CA ILE A 287 -1.25 5.23 5.39
C ILE A 287 -2.64 4.81 4.92
N GLU A 288 -2.73 3.68 4.25
CA GLU A 288 -4.00 3.09 3.82
C GLU A 288 -4.19 1.76 4.52
N VAL A 289 -5.39 1.52 5.00
CA VAL A 289 -5.72 0.31 5.77
C VAL A 289 -6.73 -0.51 5.00
N TYR A 290 -6.45 -1.80 4.86
CA TYR A 290 -7.24 -2.75 4.10
C TYR A 290 -7.70 -3.92 4.98
N PHE A 291 -8.92 -4.36 4.76
CA PHE A 291 -9.45 -5.60 5.31
C PHE A 291 -10.03 -6.45 4.19
N LYS A 292 -9.48 -7.66 4.00
CA LYS A 292 -9.85 -8.57 2.88
C LYS A 292 -9.87 -7.84 1.53
N GLU A 293 -8.74 -7.20 1.20
CA GLU A 293 -8.53 -6.45 -0.05
C GLU A 293 -9.37 -5.17 -0.22
N THR A 294 -10.28 -4.87 0.71
CA THR A 294 -11.09 -3.65 0.68
C THR A 294 -10.46 -2.56 1.55
N ARG A 295 -10.23 -1.37 0.98
CA ARG A 295 -9.71 -0.23 1.74
C ARG A 295 -10.78 0.30 2.71
N ILE A 296 -10.48 0.23 4.00
CA ILE A 296 -11.39 0.65 5.09
C ILE A 296 -11.04 2.00 5.70
N ALA A 297 -9.78 2.45 5.58
CA ALA A 297 -9.36 3.76 6.06
C ALA A 297 -8.18 4.30 5.25
N SER A 298 -8.01 5.62 5.26
CA SER A 298 -6.86 6.32 4.69
C SER A 298 -6.52 7.54 5.55
N HIS A 299 -5.24 7.71 5.85
CA HIS A 299 -4.71 8.79 6.67
C HIS A 299 -3.47 9.40 6.06
N LYS A 300 -3.25 10.70 6.29
CA LYS A 300 -1.95 11.29 6.04
C LYS A 300 -0.94 10.68 7.02
N ARG A 301 0.23 10.26 6.53
CA ARG A 301 1.29 9.72 7.38
C ARG A 301 1.77 10.80 8.36
N LEU A 302 1.82 10.46 9.63
CA LEU A 302 2.33 11.32 10.68
C LEU A 302 3.87 11.22 10.72
N ASN A 303 4.53 12.38 10.73
CA ASN A 303 5.99 12.50 10.76
C ASN A 303 6.45 13.31 11.99
N GLY A 304 5.69 13.28 13.09
CA GLY A 304 5.97 14.03 14.30
C GLY A 304 6.53 13.18 15.45
N GLU A 305 6.26 13.62 16.66
CA GLU A 305 6.62 12.91 17.89
C GLU A 305 5.89 11.56 17.99
N VAL A 306 6.57 10.58 18.60
CA VAL A 306 6.02 9.23 18.79
C VAL A 306 4.75 9.27 19.63
N GLY A 307 3.75 8.48 19.26
CA GLY A 307 2.49 8.36 20.00
C GLY A 307 1.39 9.32 19.55
N GLN A 308 1.60 10.07 18.45
CA GLN A 308 0.54 10.90 17.90
C GLN A 308 -0.62 10.06 17.33
N PHE A 309 -1.81 10.66 17.35
CA PHE A 309 -3.04 10.08 16.85
C PHE A 309 -3.55 10.81 15.61
N SER A 310 -3.89 10.05 14.57
CA SER A 310 -4.70 10.53 13.45
C SER A 310 -6.07 9.86 13.53
N THR A 311 -7.07 10.60 13.99
CA THR A 311 -8.40 10.09 14.26
C THR A 311 -9.41 10.71 13.33
N ASN A 312 -10.14 9.87 12.58
CA ASN A 312 -11.34 10.29 11.86
C ASN A 312 -12.57 10.04 12.74
N THR A 313 -13.41 11.06 12.92
CA THR A 313 -14.65 10.99 13.71
C THR A 313 -15.66 9.98 13.17
N ASP A 314 -15.67 9.72 11.84
CA ASP A 314 -16.55 8.74 11.22
C ASP A 314 -16.20 7.28 11.57
N HIS A 315 -14.98 7.05 12.09
CA HIS A 315 -14.55 5.75 12.56
C HIS A 315 -15.01 5.40 13.97
N MET A 316 -15.59 6.39 14.68
CA MET A 316 -16.02 6.23 16.05
C MET A 316 -17.45 5.68 16.14
N PRO A 317 -17.77 4.86 17.15
CA PRO A 317 -19.15 4.56 17.48
C PRO A 317 -19.90 5.83 17.88
N ASP A 318 -21.21 5.87 17.63
CA ASP A 318 -22.05 7.06 17.82
C ASP A 318 -21.95 7.67 19.23
N ASN A 319 -21.85 6.82 20.25
CA ASN A 319 -21.71 7.27 21.63
C ASN A 319 -20.38 8.00 21.90
N HIS A 320 -19.29 7.61 21.24
CA HIS A 320 -17.99 8.29 21.37
C HIS A 320 -17.98 9.59 20.58
N ARG A 321 -18.58 9.62 19.39
CA ARG A 321 -18.72 10.83 18.57
C ARG A 321 -19.53 11.88 19.29
N LEU A 322 -20.70 11.49 19.85
CA LEU A 322 -21.52 12.37 20.66
C LEU A 322 -20.77 12.91 21.89
N TYR A 323 -19.92 12.10 22.53
CA TYR A 323 -19.09 12.55 23.63
C TYR A 323 -18.09 13.64 23.22
N LEU A 324 -17.44 13.52 22.06
CA LEU A 324 -16.51 14.52 21.53
C LEU A 324 -17.21 15.81 21.09
N GLU A 325 -18.39 15.69 20.48
CA GLU A 325 -19.21 16.85 20.09
C GLU A 325 -19.71 17.65 21.30
N HIS A 326 -19.90 16.98 22.42
CA HIS A 326 -20.44 17.58 23.67
C HIS A 326 -19.33 17.90 24.67
N ASN A 327 -18.12 18.26 24.25
CA ASN A 327 -17.09 18.73 25.17
C ASN A 327 -17.48 20.02 25.87
N PRO A 328 -16.88 20.39 27.02
CA PRO A 328 -17.27 21.58 27.80
C PRO A 328 -17.29 22.87 26.98
N GLU A 329 -16.31 23.04 26.09
CA GLU A 329 -16.18 24.26 25.28
C GLU A 329 -17.30 24.37 24.23
N ASN A 330 -17.58 23.28 23.52
CA ASN A 330 -18.68 23.22 22.53
C ASN A 330 -20.06 23.41 23.21
N ASN A 331 -20.23 22.95 24.45
CA ASN A 331 -21.44 23.19 25.19
C ASN A 331 -21.60 24.66 25.63
N ARG A 332 -20.51 25.35 25.97
CA ARG A 332 -20.54 26.82 26.23
C ARG A 332 -20.90 27.58 24.95
N LYS A 333 -20.24 27.32 23.84
CA LYS A 333 -20.56 27.94 22.52
C LYS A 333 -22.02 27.70 22.13
N TRP A 334 -22.53 26.50 22.35
CA TRP A 334 -23.92 26.19 22.08
C TRP A 334 -24.86 27.01 23.00
N ALA A 335 -24.55 27.13 24.27
CA ALA A 335 -25.35 27.91 25.21
C ALA A 335 -25.42 29.40 24.82
N GLU A 336 -24.33 29.98 24.30
CA GLU A 336 -24.27 31.35 23.76
C GLU A 336 -25.28 31.57 22.64
N THR A 337 -25.54 30.55 21.82
CA THR A 337 -26.54 30.63 20.73
C THR A 337 -27.99 30.70 21.24
N ILE A 338 -28.23 30.40 22.50
CA ILE A 338 -29.56 30.41 23.16
C ILE A 338 -29.78 31.69 23.93
N GLY A 339 -28.83 32.01 24.85
CA GLY A 339 -28.89 33.25 25.62
C GLY A 339 -28.06 33.22 26.91
N PRO A 340 -27.93 34.36 27.59
CA PRO A 340 -27.06 34.53 28.74
C PRO A 340 -27.44 33.66 29.96
N SER A 341 -28.75 33.43 30.22
CA SER A 341 -29.18 32.56 31.29
C SER A 341 -28.80 31.10 31.06
N MET A 342 -28.86 30.64 29.80
CA MET A 342 -28.40 29.31 29.42
C MET A 342 -26.91 29.17 29.63
N VAL A 343 -26.08 30.18 29.29
CA VAL A 343 -24.64 30.18 29.55
C VAL A 343 -24.34 30.03 31.04
N GLN A 344 -25.03 30.77 31.90
CA GLN A 344 -24.87 30.64 33.35
C GLN A 344 -25.23 29.25 33.86
N PHE A 345 -26.32 28.66 33.36
CA PHE A 345 -26.75 27.33 33.75
C PHE A 345 -25.77 26.23 33.29
N VAL A 346 -25.27 26.31 32.06
CA VAL A 346 -24.26 25.39 31.54
C VAL A 346 -22.94 25.50 32.31
N SER A 347 -22.49 26.73 32.61
CA SER A 347 -21.30 26.95 33.45
C SER A 347 -21.47 26.37 34.85
N TYR A 348 -22.62 26.58 35.48
CA TYR A 348 -22.94 25.97 36.77
C TYR A 348 -22.88 24.43 36.75
N ILE A 349 -23.45 23.79 35.71
CA ILE A 349 -23.41 22.34 35.57
C ILE A 349 -21.95 21.84 35.42
N LEU A 350 -21.13 22.55 34.67
CA LEU A 350 -19.72 22.19 34.44
C LEU A 350 -18.86 22.36 35.71
N GLU A 351 -19.14 23.37 36.53
CA GLU A 351 -18.40 23.65 37.78
C GLU A 351 -18.79 22.71 38.92
N MET A 352 -20.08 22.40 39.04
CA MET A 352 -20.62 21.64 40.19
C MET A 352 -20.55 20.11 39.99
N ASN A 353 -20.20 19.60 38.83
CA ASN A 353 -20.18 18.17 38.56
C ASN A 353 -18.85 17.72 37.98
N ALA A 354 -18.43 16.47 38.27
CA ALA A 354 -17.33 15.84 37.57
C ALA A 354 -17.62 15.79 36.05
N GLU A 355 -16.61 16.01 35.22
CA GLU A 355 -16.72 16.23 33.78
C GLU A 355 -17.64 15.23 33.07
N LYS A 356 -17.47 13.93 33.33
CA LYS A 356 -18.31 12.88 32.73
C LYS A 356 -19.79 13.02 33.10
N LYS A 357 -20.08 13.40 34.34
CA LYS A 357 -21.45 13.59 34.81
C LYS A 357 -22.05 14.87 34.23
N ALA A 358 -21.27 15.96 34.18
CA ALA A 358 -21.67 17.21 33.56
C ALA A 358 -22.04 17.03 32.08
N LEU A 359 -21.19 16.29 31.29
CA LEU A 359 -21.45 16.04 29.88
C LEU A 359 -22.73 15.22 29.64
N ASN A 360 -23.03 14.23 30.49
CA ASN A 360 -24.30 13.48 30.41
C ASN A 360 -25.51 14.37 30.68
N ILE A 361 -25.40 15.28 31.67
CA ILE A 361 -26.43 16.25 31.98
C ILE A 361 -26.64 17.20 30.79
N LEU A 362 -25.57 17.72 30.21
CA LEU A 362 -25.59 18.61 29.04
C LEU A 362 -26.14 17.95 27.78
N SER A 363 -25.83 16.67 27.55
CA SER A 363 -26.44 15.88 26.47
C SER A 363 -27.96 15.80 26.64
N THR A 364 -28.45 15.57 27.87
CA THR A 364 -29.88 15.58 28.15
C THR A 364 -30.51 16.97 27.92
N LEU A 365 -29.78 18.05 28.23
CA LEU A 365 -30.22 19.43 28.00
C LEU A 365 -30.31 19.75 26.50
N ARG A 366 -29.34 19.29 25.68
CA ARG A 366 -29.39 19.41 24.22
C ARG A 366 -30.57 18.66 23.61
N ASN A 367 -30.83 17.45 24.06
CA ASN A 367 -32.02 16.68 23.62
C ASN A 367 -33.34 17.40 24.00
N LEU A 368 -33.37 18.14 25.09
CA LEU A 368 -34.51 19.00 25.42
C LEU A 368 -34.63 20.19 24.46
N SER A 369 -33.51 20.74 24.02
CA SER A 369 -33.50 21.87 23.10
C SER A 369 -34.08 21.56 21.72
N THR A 370 -34.11 20.30 21.29
CA THR A 370 -34.75 19.89 20.02
C THR A 370 -36.28 20.00 20.06
N LYS A 371 -36.86 20.04 21.27
CA LYS A 371 -38.32 20.07 21.53
C LYS A 371 -38.87 21.43 21.84
N HIS A 372 -38.04 22.45 22.01
CA HIS A 372 -38.39 23.80 22.45
C HIS A 372 -37.64 24.85 21.63
N THR A 373 -38.25 26.03 21.47
CA THR A 373 -37.58 27.15 20.81
C THR A 373 -36.51 27.78 21.70
N LYS A 374 -35.50 28.42 21.09
CA LYS A 374 -34.41 29.09 21.82
C LYS A 374 -34.94 30.13 22.82
N LYS A 375 -36.00 30.89 22.44
CA LYS A 375 -36.63 31.88 23.30
C LYS A 375 -37.33 31.25 24.52
N GLU A 376 -37.99 30.10 24.34
CA GLU A 376 -38.63 29.37 25.41
C GLU A 376 -37.62 28.81 26.42
N LEU A 377 -36.51 28.26 25.89
CA LEU A 377 -35.42 27.71 26.70
C LEU A 377 -34.75 28.82 27.53
N GLU A 378 -34.42 29.95 26.92
CA GLU A 378 -33.80 31.07 27.64
C GLU A 378 -34.71 31.58 28.74
N LYS A 379 -36.00 31.82 28.45
CA LYS A 379 -36.98 32.28 29.46
C LYS A 379 -37.17 31.27 30.60
N ALA A 380 -37.22 29.97 30.27
CA ALA A 380 -37.37 28.93 31.28
C ALA A 380 -36.11 28.80 32.14
N THR A 381 -34.93 28.95 31.53
CA THR A 381 -33.66 28.92 32.25
C THR A 381 -33.48 30.14 33.15
N HIS A 382 -33.90 31.34 32.71
CA HIS A 382 -33.92 32.55 33.52
C HIS A 382 -34.80 32.34 34.78
N THR A 383 -36.03 31.86 34.57
CA THR A 383 -36.94 31.55 35.67
C THR A 383 -36.39 30.49 36.63
N LEU A 384 -35.71 29.46 36.08
CA LEU A 384 -35.04 28.42 36.88
C LEU A 384 -33.97 29.02 37.81
N LEU A 385 -33.14 29.93 37.31
CA LEU A 385 -32.04 30.56 38.06
C LEU A 385 -32.56 31.51 39.12
N GLU A 386 -33.75 32.13 38.93
CA GLU A 386 -34.39 32.97 39.93
C GLU A 386 -35.04 32.17 41.08
N ILE A 387 -35.63 31.02 40.78
CA ILE A 387 -36.41 30.22 41.72
C ILE A 387 -35.56 29.26 42.54
N SER A 388 -34.43 28.79 41.99
CA SER A 388 -33.67 27.69 42.59
C SER A 388 -32.21 28.04 42.83
N THR A 389 -31.78 27.89 44.07
CA THR A 389 -30.35 27.98 44.47
C THR A 389 -29.53 26.78 43.98
N ASN A 390 -30.18 25.67 43.61
CA ASN A 390 -29.55 24.47 43.01
C ASN A 390 -30.29 24.06 41.73
N PRO A 391 -30.02 24.73 40.61
CA PRO A 391 -30.72 24.50 39.35
C PRO A 391 -30.40 23.13 38.78
N THR A 392 -31.45 22.32 38.48
CA THR A 392 -31.35 21.00 37.89
C THR A 392 -32.21 20.87 36.64
N ILE A 393 -31.85 19.92 35.74
CA ILE A 393 -32.65 19.66 34.52
C ILE A 393 -34.09 19.24 34.87
N SER A 394 -34.30 18.55 35.98
CA SER A 394 -35.65 18.13 36.40
C SER A 394 -36.55 19.33 36.66
N VAL A 395 -36.01 20.36 37.36
CA VAL A 395 -36.74 21.61 37.62
C VAL A 395 -36.98 22.39 36.32
N LEU A 396 -35.96 22.44 35.41
CA LEU A 396 -36.10 23.07 34.09
C LEU A 396 -37.25 22.45 33.29
N LYS A 397 -37.34 21.11 33.26
CA LYS A 397 -38.45 20.39 32.59
C LYS A 397 -39.79 20.82 33.18
N GLY A 398 -39.91 20.88 34.52
CA GLY A 398 -41.11 21.33 35.20
C GLY A 398 -41.53 22.76 34.85
N VAL A 399 -40.57 23.69 34.69
CA VAL A 399 -40.83 25.08 34.26
C VAL A 399 -41.32 25.11 32.81
N LEU A 400 -40.67 24.33 31.92
CA LEU A 400 -41.08 24.23 30.52
C LEU A 400 -42.49 23.64 30.34
N ASP A 401 -42.83 22.61 31.12
CA ASP A 401 -44.15 21.97 31.06
C ASP A 401 -45.27 22.93 31.59
N ARG A 402 -44.99 23.69 32.64
CA ARG A 402 -45.91 24.72 33.14
C ARG A 402 -46.12 25.83 32.12
N SER A 403 -45.08 26.26 31.44
CA SER A 403 -45.17 27.28 30.38
C SER A 403 -46.01 26.83 29.19
N LYS A 404 -45.92 25.56 28.81
CA LYS A 404 -46.76 24.94 27.75
C LYS A 404 -48.23 24.89 28.18
N LYS A 405 -48.51 24.43 29.39
CA LYS A 405 -49.91 24.39 29.93
C LYS A 405 -50.54 25.79 30.02
N ARG A 406 -49.78 26.84 30.40
CA ARG A 406 -50.27 28.22 30.39
C ARG A 406 -50.58 28.73 28.98
N LYS A 407 -49.72 28.44 27.99
CA LYS A 407 -50.02 28.82 26.59
C LYS A 407 -51.23 28.10 26.03
N GLN A 408 -51.47 26.84 26.36
CA GLN A 408 -52.65 26.10 25.95
C GLN A 408 -53.90 26.68 26.61
N LYS A 409 -53.86 27.08 27.89
CA LYS A 409 -54.98 27.71 28.59
C LYS A 409 -55.33 29.09 27.99
N SER A 410 -54.31 29.94 27.74
CA SER A 410 -54.55 31.26 27.11
C SER A 410 -55.05 31.17 25.66
N ASN A 411 -54.74 30.12 24.93
CA ASN A 411 -55.31 29.89 23.61
C ASN A 411 -56.75 29.37 23.66
N ILE A 412 -57.14 28.66 24.73
CA ILE A 412 -58.53 28.21 24.93
C ILE A 412 -59.38 29.40 25.36
N ASP A 413 -58.90 30.24 26.31
CA ASP A 413 -59.60 31.46 26.77
C ASP A 413 -59.75 32.50 25.64
N ASN A 414 -58.80 32.60 24.68
CA ASN A 414 -58.93 33.47 23.52
C ASN A 414 -59.85 32.88 22.41
N GLN A 415 -60.09 31.58 22.35
CA GLN A 415 -61.10 31.00 21.48
C GLN A 415 -62.48 31.10 22.05
N GLU A 416 -62.69 31.05 23.37
CA GLU A 416 -63.98 31.27 24.03
C GLU A 416 -64.43 32.74 23.98
N ASN A 417 -63.50 33.71 24.01
CA ASN A 417 -63.86 35.14 23.87
C ASN A 417 -64.16 35.57 22.43
N ASN A 418 -63.85 34.81 21.41
CA ASN A 418 -64.20 35.09 20.01
C ASN A 418 -65.51 34.44 19.57
N THR A 419 -66.16 33.66 20.46
CA THR A 419 -67.43 32.98 20.12
C THR A 419 -68.66 33.67 20.76
N ASN A 420 -68.51 34.79 21.50
CA ASN A 420 -69.60 35.43 22.17
C ASN A 420 -70.18 36.71 21.51
N ASP A 421 -69.84 36.94 20.23
CA ASP A 421 -70.35 38.14 19.50
C ASP A 421 -71.27 37.79 18.31
N HIS A 422 -72.02 36.69 18.42
CA HIS A 422 -73.15 36.42 17.56
C HIS A 422 -74.41 36.25 18.43
N GLY A 423 -75.02 37.37 18.75
CA GLY A 423 -76.38 37.41 19.30
C GLY A 423 -77.30 36.71 18.27
N PHE A 424 -77.92 35.62 18.72
CA PHE A 424 -78.98 34.96 17.99
C PHE A 424 -80.23 35.93 17.98
N THR A 425 -80.34 36.72 16.92
CA THR A 425 -81.61 37.33 16.56
C THR A 425 -82.53 36.28 15.93
N ARG A 426 -83.37 35.67 16.69
CA ARG A 426 -84.47 34.83 16.14
C ARG A 426 -85.41 35.74 15.36
N GLY A 427 -85.48 35.54 14.04
CA GLY A 427 -86.41 36.18 13.12
C GLY A 427 -87.82 35.82 13.49
N ALA A 428 -88.80 36.72 13.19
CA ALA A 428 -90.23 36.63 13.45
C ALA A 428 -90.98 35.45 12.90
N GLU A 429 -90.29 34.59 12.04
CA GLU A 429 -90.92 33.41 11.40
C GLU A 429 -90.96 32.15 12.29
N TYR A 430 -90.42 32.21 13.53
CA TYR A 430 -90.47 31.06 14.43
C TYR A 430 -91.74 30.91 15.22
N PHE A 431 -92.73 31.94 15.16
CA PHE A 431 -93.96 31.94 15.88
C PHE A 431 -95.18 32.02 14.99
N GLY A 432 -95.15 31.35 13.89
CA GLY A 432 -96.30 31.23 13.00
C GLY A 432 -96.75 29.78 12.80
N GLY A 433 -97.67 29.39 13.71
CA GLY A 433 -98.28 28.09 13.58
C GLY A 433 -99.43 28.06 12.54
N ASP A 434 -99.68 26.87 12.12
CA ASP A 434 -100.93 26.33 11.54
C ASP A 434 -101.50 26.86 10.22
N LYS A 435 -101.66 26.02 9.37
CA LYS A 435 -102.89 25.42 8.76
C LYS A 435 -102.65 24.84 7.39
N LYS A 436 -102.94 23.73 7.30
CA LYS A 436 -103.63 22.73 6.50
C LYS A 436 -102.70 21.69 5.85
#